data_5494a88f889c2fac3b60c9ab16523532
#
_entry.id   5494a88f889c2fac3b60c9ab16523532
#
_cell.length_a   1.000
_cell.length_b   1.000
_cell.length_c   1.000
_cell.angle_alpha   90.00
_cell.angle_beta   90.00
_cell.angle_gamma   90.00
#
_symmetry.space_group_name_H-M   'P 1'
#
loop_
_entity.id
_entity.type
_entity.pdbx_description
1 polymer ?
#
loop_
_entity_poly.entity_id
_entity_poly.type
_entity_poly.pdbx_seq_one_letter_code
_entity_poly.pdbx_strand_id
1 'polypeptide(L)'
;MPFAAPAAKIPVTVRPLRPDDDLAFLADSPDLSPQTAREHIDQRLLVNAGIPTCWIAVDSEGTPCYMQWLIAAHDNARIQSWWGGLFPELRPDEALLEGAYTADSHRGKGIMAHAMARIAEQASDFGAQYVITFVGHENVASLKGCERAGFTPYIDRDDRWFLFRRRVRFQPLT
;
A
#
# COMPACT_ATOMS: atom_id res chain seq x y z
N MET A 1 -12.35 -10.75 -19.85
CA MET A 1 -12.58 -11.62 -18.67
C MET A 1 -12.50 -10.74 -17.44
N PRO A 2 -13.34 -10.95 -16.42
CA PRO A 2 -13.15 -10.24 -15.17
C PRO A 2 -11.77 -10.59 -14.60
N PHE A 3 -11.07 -9.60 -14.05
CA PHE A 3 -9.80 -9.80 -13.39
C PHE A 3 -10.00 -10.70 -12.17
N ALA A 4 -9.20 -11.75 -12.04
CA ALA A 4 -9.21 -12.62 -10.86
C ALA A 4 -7.94 -12.35 -10.04
N ALA A 5 -8.10 -12.10 -8.75
CA ALA A 5 -6.97 -11.91 -7.85
C ALA A 5 -6.02 -13.11 -7.91
N PRO A 6 -4.71 -12.90 -8.07
CA PRO A 6 -3.75 -14.00 -8.10
C PRO A 6 -3.75 -14.72 -6.75
N ALA A 7 -3.59 -16.04 -6.75
CA ALA A 7 -3.50 -16.79 -5.50
C ALA A 7 -2.15 -16.58 -4.81
N ALA A 8 -2.16 -16.40 -3.50
CA ALA A 8 -0.97 -16.53 -2.68
C ALA A 8 -0.54 -18.00 -2.59
N LYS A 9 0.75 -18.24 -2.35
CA LYS A 9 1.32 -19.62 -2.22
C LYS A 9 0.96 -20.29 -0.90
N ILE A 10 0.45 -19.52 0.06
CA ILE A 10 -0.07 -20.01 1.35
C ILE A 10 -1.48 -19.46 1.55
N PRO A 11 -2.33 -20.12 2.33
CA PRO A 11 -3.64 -19.58 2.68
C PRO A 11 -3.49 -18.28 3.47
N VAL A 12 -4.20 -17.24 3.05
CA VAL A 12 -4.30 -15.97 3.78
C VAL A 12 -5.73 -15.44 3.69
N THR A 13 -6.16 -14.75 4.73
CA THR A 13 -7.43 -14.03 4.77
C THR A 13 -7.15 -12.53 4.77
N VAL A 14 -7.72 -11.81 3.81
CA VAL A 14 -7.62 -10.34 3.71
C VAL A 14 -8.84 -9.71 4.34
N ARG A 15 -8.64 -8.80 5.28
CA ARG A 15 -9.70 -8.11 6.02
C ARG A 15 -9.25 -6.75 6.57
N PRO A 16 -10.16 -5.86 7.00
CA PRO A 16 -9.79 -4.66 7.73
C PRO A 16 -8.99 -4.97 9.00
N LEU A 17 -8.06 -4.07 9.34
CA LEU A 17 -7.34 -4.09 10.62
C LEU A 17 -8.33 -3.90 11.78
N ARG A 18 -8.15 -4.67 12.85
CA ARG A 18 -8.94 -4.60 14.08
C ARG A 18 -8.08 -4.04 15.22
N PRO A 19 -8.71 -3.44 16.25
CA PRO A 19 -7.96 -2.90 17.39
C PRO A 19 -7.19 -3.94 18.21
N ASP A 20 -7.60 -5.19 18.15
CA ASP A 20 -7.02 -6.34 18.86
C ASP A 20 -6.00 -7.14 18.01
N ASP A 21 -5.73 -6.70 16.79
CA ASP A 21 -4.71 -7.35 15.95
C ASP A 21 -3.30 -7.12 16.51
N ASP A 22 -2.54 -8.19 16.61
CA ASP A 22 -1.14 -8.11 17.00
C ASP A 22 -0.26 -7.73 15.81
N LEU A 23 0.31 -6.53 15.86
CA LEU A 23 1.25 -6.03 14.86
C LEU A 23 2.71 -6.27 15.25
N ALA A 24 3.01 -7.35 15.98
CA ALA A 24 4.37 -7.71 16.43
C ALA A 24 5.37 -7.80 15.26
N PHE A 25 4.91 -8.05 14.03
CA PHE A 25 5.79 -8.03 12.85
C PHE A 25 6.35 -6.64 12.50
N LEU A 26 5.85 -5.58 13.14
CA LEU A 26 6.39 -4.22 13.06
C LEU A 26 7.24 -3.85 14.29
N ALA A 27 7.48 -4.77 15.21
CA ALA A 27 8.29 -4.50 16.41
C ALA A 27 9.72 -4.13 16.04
N ASP A 28 10.33 -3.29 16.89
CA ASP A 28 11.75 -2.99 16.77
C ASP A 28 12.58 -4.21 17.20
N SER A 29 13.64 -4.47 16.45
CA SER A 29 14.65 -5.48 16.78
C SER A 29 16.04 -4.97 16.39
N PRO A 30 17.07 -5.25 17.19
CA PRO A 30 18.44 -4.87 16.86
C PRO A 30 18.99 -5.58 15.62
N ASP A 31 18.35 -6.67 15.21
CA ASP A 31 18.76 -7.47 14.05
C ASP A 31 18.15 -6.97 12.72
N LEU A 32 17.28 -5.95 12.77
CA LEU A 32 16.67 -5.39 11.57
C LEU A 32 17.69 -4.62 10.72
N SER A 33 17.58 -4.77 9.41
CA SER A 33 18.29 -3.87 8.50
C SER A 33 17.82 -2.42 8.72
N PRO A 34 18.69 -1.41 8.50
CA PRO A 34 18.27 0.00 8.59
C PRO A 34 17.06 0.34 7.72
N GLN A 35 16.93 -0.32 6.57
CA GLN A 35 15.79 -0.14 5.68
C GLN A 35 14.52 -0.72 6.30
N THR A 36 14.56 -1.96 6.79
CA THR A 36 13.39 -2.62 7.43
C THR A 36 12.96 -1.85 8.69
N ALA A 37 13.92 -1.40 9.52
CA ALA A 37 13.61 -0.59 10.69
C ALA A 37 12.87 0.71 10.32
N ARG A 38 13.28 1.38 9.23
CA ARG A 38 12.59 2.57 8.71
C ARG A 38 11.18 2.23 8.21
N GLU A 39 11.03 1.15 7.44
CA GLU A 39 9.72 0.67 6.98
C GLU A 39 8.78 0.40 8.18
N HIS A 40 9.26 -0.23 9.26
CA HIS A 40 8.47 -0.45 10.47
C HIS A 40 8.02 0.85 11.14
N ILE A 41 8.93 1.84 11.23
CA ILE A 41 8.60 3.17 11.78
C ILE A 41 7.51 3.82 10.93
N ASP A 42 7.66 3.84 9.62
CA ASP A 42 6.69 4.44 8.70
C ASP A 42 5.32 3.78 8.82
N GLN A 43 5.25 2.46 8.90
CA GLN A 43 4.00 1.73 9.09
C GLN A 43 3.33 2.06 10.43
N ARG A 44 4.09 2.09 11.53
CA ARG A 44 3.57 2.47 12.86
C ARG A 44 3.07 3.91 12.89
N LEU A 45 3.75 4.82 12.19
CA LEU A 45 3.30 6.21 12.07
C LEU A 45 1.95 6.30 11.36
N LEU A 46 1.72 5.54 10.29
CA LEU A 46 0.44 5.51 9.57
C LEU A 46 -0.68 4.92 10.44
N VAL A 47 -0.41 3.84 11.17
CA VAL A 47 -1.37 3.27 12.13
C VAL A 47 -1.74 4.31 13.21
N ASN A 48 -0.74 4.94 13.83
CA ASN A 48 -0.94 5.92 14.90
C ASN A 48 -1.59 7.22 14.43
N ALA A 49 -1.40 7.58 13.17
CA ALA A 49 -2.06 8.74 12.56
C ALA A 49 -3.57 8.54 12.36
N GLY A 50 -4.06 7.32 12.56
CA GLY A 50 -5.48 7.02 12.36
C GLY A 50 -5.91 7.19 10.90
N ILE A 51 -5.01 6.93 9.95
CA ILE A 51 -5.38 6.87 8.52
C ILE A 51 -6.46 5.79 8.38
N PRO A 52 -7.65 6.10 7.87
CA PRO A 52 -8.74 5.15 7.80
C PRO A 52 -8.44 4.03 6.81
N THR A 53 -9.19 2.92 6.95
CA THR A 53 -9.21 1.83 5.99
C THR A 53 -7.88 1.10 5.80
N CYS A 54 -7.18 0.84 6.92
CA CYS A 54 -6.07 -0.12 6.94
C CYS A 54 -6.61 -1.54 6.78
N TRP A 55 -6.02 -2.28 5.87
CA TRP A 55 -6.29 -3.69 5.60
C TRP A 55 -5.07 -4.53 5.95
N ILE A 56 -5.32 -5.75 6.40
CA ILE A 56 -4.29 -6.75 6.67
C ILE A 56 -4.59 -8.07 5.97
N ALA A 57 -3.53 -8.84 5.71
CA ALA A 57 -3.67 -10.27 5.46
C ALA A 57 -3.17 -11.02 6.69
N VAL A 58 -3.93 -12.02 7.12
CA VAL A 58 -3.56 -12.94 8.18
C VAL A 58 -3.37 -14.34 7.60
N ASP A 59 -2.39 -15.07 8.10
CA ASP A 59 -2.13 -16.45 7.69
C ASP A 59 -3.12 -17.45 8.34
N SER A 60 -2.91 -18.74 8.14
CA SER A 60 -3.79 -19.81 8.69
C SER A 60 -3.74 -19.90 10.21
N GLU A 61 -2.74 -19.33 10.87
CA GLU A 61 -2.60 -19.27 12.32
C GLU A 61 -3.22 -17.99 12.90
N GLY A 62 -3.74 -17.11 12.04
CA GLY A 62 -4.32 -15.82 12.42
C GLY A 62 -3.26 -14.73 12.61
N THR A 63 -1.99 -14.97 12.23
CA THR A 63 -0.90 -14.02 12.37
C THR A 63 -0.93 -13.00 11.23
N PRO A 64 -0.98 -11.68 11.52
CA PRO A 64 -0.85 -10.65 10.49
C PRO A 64 0.50 -10.75 9.78
N CYS A 65 0.46 -10.76 8.45
CA CYS A 65 1.66 -10.93 7.62
C CYS A 65 1.79 -9.91 6.48
N TYR A 66 0.76 -9.10 6.29
CA TYR A 66 0.73 -8.01 5.30
C TYR A 66 -0.19 -6.90 5.79
N MET A 67 0.11 -5.66 5.39
CA MET A 67 -0.78 -4.52 5.62
C MET A 67 -0.70 -3.52 4.46
N GLN A 68 -1.81 -2.78 4.25
CA GLN A 68 -1.91 -1.71 3.27
C GLN A 68 -3.17 -0.85 3.54
N TRP A 69 -3.12 0.42 3.16
CA TRP A 69 -4.27 1.34 3.25
C TRP A 69 -4.96 1.48 1.90
N LEU A 70 -6.30 1.47 1.93
CA LEU A 70 -7.15 1.85 0.81
C LEU A 70 -7.85 3.16 1.17
N ILE A 71 -7.47 4.25 0.51
CA ILE A 71 -7.87 5.61 0.86
C ILE A 71 -8.74 6.17 -0.25
N ALA A 72 -9.95 6.62 0.09
CA ALA A 72 -10.91 7.14 -0.88
C ALA A 72 -10.73 8.65 -1.14
N ALA A 73 -11.31 9.14 -2.24
CA ALA A 73 -11.23 10.55 -2.65
C ALA A 73 -11.77 11.54 -1.62
N HIS A 74 -12.73 11.13 -0.76
CA HIS A 74 -13.24 12.00 0.30
C HIS A 74 -12.20 12.30 1.39
N ASP A 75 -11.09 11.55 1.43
CA ASP A 75 -9.95 11.80 2.31
C ASP A 75 -8.83 12.64 1.68
N ASN A 76 -9.05 13.24 0.50
CA ASN A 76 -8.04 14.07 -0.18
C ASN A 76 -7.37 15.11 0.71
N ALA A 77 -8.13 15.82 1.52
CA ALA A 77 -7.56 16.80 2.45
C ALA A 77 -6.58 16.17 3.45
N ARG A 78 -6.87 14.97 3.92
CA ARG A 78 -5.99 14.19 4.81
C ARG A 78 -4.75 13.68 4.07
N ILE A 79 -4.91 13.17 2.85
CA ILE A 79 -3.80 12.75 1.97
C ILE A 79 -2.83 13.93 1.78
N GLN A 80 -3.34 15.10 1.42
CA GLN A 80 -2.52 16.29 1.17
C GLN A 80 -1.87 16.80 2.46
N SER A 81 -2.57 16.77 3.58
CA SER A 81 -2.00 17.15 4.89
C SER A 81 -0.89 16.22 5.34
N TRP A 82 -1.04 14.90 5.12
CA TRP A 82 -0.10 13.90 5.58
C TRP A 82 1.16 13.81 4.69
N TRP A 83 0.97 13.82 3.37
CA TRP A 83 2.06 13.59 2.41
C TRP A 83 2.49 14.83 1.62
N GLY A 84 1.90 15.99 1.87
CA GLY A 84 2.37 17.26 1.33
C GLY A 84 2.44 17.34 -0.20
N GLY A 85 1.43 16.87 -0.91
CA GLY A 85 1.39 16.90 -2.38
C GLY A 85 2.20 15.79 -3.07
N LEU A 86 2.64 14.76 -2.32
CA LEU A 86 3.33 13.60 -2.87
C LEU A 86 2.42 12.75 -3.77
N PHE A 87 1.13 12.78 -3.51
CA PHE A 87 0.10 12.13 -4.32
C PHE A 87 -0.76 13.18 -5.02
N PRO A 88 -1.33 12.85 -6.21
CA PRO A 88 -2.30 13.72 -6.85
C PRO A 88 -3.57 13.81 -6.00
N GLU A 89 -4.34 14.86 -6.21
CA GLU A 89 -5.70 14.90 -5.71
C GLU A 89 -6.52 13.83 -6.43
N LEU A 90 -7.10 12.90 -5.68
CA LEU A 90 -7.91 11.81 -6.23
C LEU A 90 -9.20 12.36 -6.83
N ARG A 91 -9.56 11.87 -8.00
CA ARG A 91 -10.88 12.11 -8.58
C ARG A 91 -11.95 11.37 -7.77
N PRO A 92 -13.23 11.77 -7.85
CA PRO A 92 -14.32 11.11 -7.13
C PRO A 92 -14.45 9.60 -7.40
N ASP A 93 -13.96 9.15 -8.56
CA ASP A 93 -13.98 7.76 -9.00
C ASP A 93 -12.64 7.02 -8.77
N GLU A 94 -11.72 7.62 -8.01
CA GLU A 94 -10.41 7.05 -7.68
C GLU A 94 -10.26 6.72 -6.19
N ALA A 95 -9.48 5.68 -5.91
CA ALA A 95 -8.95 5.36 -4.59
C ALA A 95 -7.44 5.13 -4.66
N LEU A 96 -6.74 5.42 -3.57
CA LEU A 96 -5.29 5.24 -3.43
C LEU A 96 -5.00 4.02 -2.56
N LEU A 97 -4.16 3.12 -3.06
CA LEU A 97 -3.50 2.09 -2.25
C LEU A 97 -2.11 2.58 -1.85
N GLU A 98 -1.84 2.65 -0.54
CA GLU A 98 -0.56 3.13 -0.01
C GLU A 98 -0.07 2.29 1.17
N GLY A 99 1.23 2.35 1.45
CA GLY A 99 1.83 1.72 2.62
C GLY A 99 1.84 0.19 2.57
N ALA A 100 2.03 -0.42 1.40
CA ALA A 100 2.13 -1.88 1.26
C ALA A 100 3.36 -2.41 2.01
N TYR A 101 3.15 -3.28 2.99
CA TYR A 101 4.21 -3.94 3.72
C TYR A 101 3.93 -5.43 3.91
N THR A 102 4.91 -6.27 3.60
CA THR A 102 4.87 -7.72 3.86
C THR A 102 5.92 -8.07 4.90
N ALA A 103 5.54 -8.76 5.97
CA ALA A 103 6.46 -9.27 6.98
C ALA A 103 7.58 -10.11 6.34
N ASP A 104 8.82 -9.93 6.78
CA ASP A 104 10.01 -10.56 6.18
C ASP A 104 9.88 -12.08 6.07
N SER A 105 9.36 -12.73 7.11
CA SER A 105 9.09 -14.17 7.15
C SER A 105 8.09 -14.66 6.11
N HIS A 106 7.33 -13.73 5.52
CA HIS A 106 6.25 -14.01 4.57
C HIS A 106 6.52 -13.49 3.16
N ARG A 107 7.68 -12.87 2.91
CA ARG A 107 8.08 -12.42 1.58
C ARG A 107 8.25 -13.59 0.60
N GLY A 108 8.07 -13.32 -0.69
CA GLY A 108 8.21 -14.34 -1.75
C GLY A 108 7.05 -15.34 -1.86
N LYS A 109 6.03 -15.26 -0.99
CA LYS A 109 4.86 -16.14 -0.98
C LYS A 109 3.67 -15.62 -1.82
N GLY A 110 3.84 -14.52 -2.54
CA GLY A 110 2.79 -13.94 -3.41
C GLY A 110 1.67 -13.21 -2.66
N ILE A 111 1.84 -12.97 -1.36
CA ILE A 111 0.83 -12.35 -0.48
C ILE A 111 0.51 -10.94 -0.92
N MET A 112 1.54 -10.12 -1.22
CA MET A 112 1.34 -8.74 -1.67
C MET A 112 0.38 -8.66 -2.87
N ALA A 113 0.65 -9.40 -3.94
CA ALA A 113 -0.18 -9.34 -5.14
C ALA A 113 -1.61 -9.83 -4.89
N HIS A 114 -1.77 -10.89 -4.10
CA HIS A 114 -3.08 -11.39 -3.68
C HIS A 114 -3.84 -10.35 -2.85
N ALA A 115 -3.21 -9.83 -1.80
CA ALA A 115 -3.84 -8.87 -0.88
C ALA A 115 -4.19 -7.56 -1.59
N MET A 116 -3.26 -6.99 -2.38
CA MET A 116 -3.52 -5.77 -3.17
C MET A 116 -4.75 -5.91 -4.06
N ALA A 117 -4.87 -7.03 -4.79
CA ALA A 117 -6.02 -7.28 -5.64
C ALA A 117 -7.32 -7.35 -4.83
N ARG A 118 -7.31 -8.09 -3.71
CA ARG A 118 -8.47 -8.21 -2.82
C ARG A 118 -8.88 -6.90 -2.17
N ILE A 119 -7.91 -6.08 -1.78
CA ILE A 119 -8.16 -4.76 -1.20
C ILE A 119 -8.69 -3.81 -2.28
N ALA A 120 -8.12 -3.84 -3.49
CA ALA A 120 -8.58 -3.02 -4.60
C ALA A 120 -10.05 -3.30 -4.99
N GLU A 121 -10.51 -4.54 -4.89
CA GLU A 121 -11.92 -4.93 -5.11
C GLU A 121 -12.87 -4.16 -4.16
N GLN A 122 -12.42 -3.78 -2.97
CA GLN A 122 -13.24 -3.04 -1.98
C GLN A 122 -13.41 -1.56 -2.32
N ALA A 123 -12.67 -1.04 -3.29
CA ALA A 123 -12.76 0.37 -3.70
C ALA A 123 -14.16 0.72 -4.23
N SER A 124 -14.88 -0.25 -4.78
CA SER A 124 -16.27 -0.09 -5.23
C SER A 124 -17.22 0.33 -4.09
N ASP A 125 -16.95 -0.05 -2.86
CA ASP A 125 -17.75 0.32 -1.68
C ASP A 125 -17.69 1.83 -1.39
N PHE A 126 -16.65 2.50 -1.91
CA PHE A 126 -16.46 3.95 -1.85
C PHE A 126 -16.89 4.67 -3.13
N GLY A 127 -17.47 3.96 -4.10
CA GLY A 127 -17.81 4.50 -5.42
C GLY A 127 -16.63 4.64 -6.37
N ALA A 128 -15.43 4.19 -6.00
CA ALA A 128 -14.27 4.25 -6.86
C ALA A 128 -14.32 3.17 -7.95
N GLN A 129 -13.98 3.56 -9.17
CA GLN A 129 -13.84 2.69 -10.33
C GLN A 129 -12.38 2.39 -10.66
N TYR A 130 -11.48 3.24 -10.19
CA TYR A 130 -10.04 3.14 -10.42
C TYR A 130 -9.31 3.11 -9.08
N VAL A 131 -8.30 2.26 -9.02
CA VAL A 131 -7.39 2.19 -7.86
C VAL A 131 -5.99 2.48 -8.34
N ILE A 132 -5.35 3.46 -7.71
CA ILE A 132 -3.98 3.88 -8.05
C ILE A 132 -3.03 3.54 -6.90
N THR A 133 -1.77 3.31 -7.24
CA THR A 133 -0.68 3.15 -6.28
C THR A 133 0.61 3.68 -6.88
N PHE A 134 1.56 4.06 -6.06
CA PHE A 134 2.87 4.54 -6.50
C PHE A 134 3.97 3.63 -5.98
N VAL A 135 4.90 3.28 -6.86
CA VAL A 135 6.04 2.42 -6.55
C VAL A 135 7.30 3.06 -7.12
N GLY A 136 8.38 3.11 -6.36
CA GLY A 136 9.67 3.56 -6.86
C GLY A 136 10.20 2.64 -7.98
N HIS A 137 10.79 3.24 -9.02
CA HIS A 137 11.33 2.48 -10.16
C HIS A 137 12.39 1.45 -9.77
N GLU A 138 13.11 1.71 -8.68
CA GLU A 138 14.12 0.81 -8.11
C GLU A 138 13.54 -0.39 -7.37
N ASN A 139 12.26 -0.31 -6.95
CA ASN A 139 11.59 -1.38 -6.21
C ASN A 139 10.97 -2.41 -7.16
N VAL A 140 11.84 -3.16 -7.86
CA VAL A 140 11.46 -4.16 -8.86
C VAL A 140 10.54 -5.23 -8.29
N ALA A 141 10.73 -5.61 -7.02
CA ALA A 141 9.88 -6.63 -6.38
C ALA A 141 8.43 -6.16 -6.24
N SER A 142 8.23 -4.91 -5.79
CA SER A 142 6.90 -4.31 -5.68
C SER A 142 6.26 -4.05 -7.05
N LEU A 143 7.05 -3.59 -8.06
CA LEU A 143 6.55 -3.42 -9.43
C LEU A 143 5.98 -4.74 -9.99
N LYS A 144 6.72 -5.84 -9.85
CA LYS A 144 6.22 -7.17 -10.24
C LYS A 144 5.00 -7.62 -9.43
N GLY A 145 4.92 -7.22 -8.15
CA GLY A 145 3.76 -7.48 -7.30
C GLY A 145 2.51 -6.76 -7.82
N CYS A 146 2.66 -5.48 -8.15
CA CYS A 146 1.58 -4.65 -8.72
C CYS A 146 1.11 -5.21 -10.08
N GLU A 147 2.03 -5.55 -10.98
CA GLU A 147 1.70 -6.14 -12.28
C GLU A 147 0.87 -7.43 -12.11
N ARG A 148 1.29 -8.33 -11.21
CA ARG A 148 0.53 -9.55 -10.89
C ARG A 148 -0.84 -9.26 -10.27
N ALA A 149 -0.96 -8.19 -9.50
CA ALA A 149 -2.21 -7.73 -8.93
C ALA A 149 -3.12 -7.03 -9.96
N GLY A 150 -2.71 -6.95 -11.24
CA GLY A 150 -3.49 -6.37 -12.33
C GLY A 150 -3.29 -4.86 -12.54
N PHE A 151 -2.33 -4.25 -11.85
CA PHE A 151 -1.99 -2.84 -12.06
C PHE A 151 -1.11 -2.66 -13.30
N THR A 152 -1.38 -1.59 -14.04
CA THR A 152 -0.59 -1.17 -15.21
C THR A 152 -0.01 0.21 -14.95
N PRO A 153 1.27 0.45 -15.23
CA PRO A 153 1.84 1.79 -15.16
C PRO A 153 1.10 2.74 -16.11
N TYR A 154 0.76 3.95 -15.66
CA TYR A 154 0.07 4.95 -16.48
C TYR A 154 0.59 6.37 -16.29
N ILE A 155 1.29 6.61 -15.17
CA ILE A 155 1.82 7.92 -14.81
C ILE A 155 3.15 7.79 -14.06
N ASP A 156 4.10 8.65 -14.40
CA ASP A 156 5.34 8.83 -13.65
C ASP A 156 5.23 9.98 -12.66
N ARG A 157 5.80 9.79 -11.48
CA ARG A 157 6.02 10.84 -10.49
C ARG A 157 7.49 11.19 -10.41
N ASP A 158 7.83 12.43 -10.81
CA ASP A 158 9.16 13.01 -10.64
C ASP A 158 9.17 13.87 -9.37
N ASP A 159 9.96 13.49 -8.39
CA ASP A 159 10.08 14.13 -7.09
C ASP A 159 11.51 14.66 -6.92
N ARG A 160 11.69 15.99 -6.95
CA ARG A 160 12.99 16.65 -6.85
C ARG A 160 13.03 17.66 -5.73
N TRP A 161 14.16 17.66 -5.02
CA TRP A 161 14.50 18.66 -4.04
C TRP A 161 15.48 19.67 -4.62
N PHE A 162 15.15 20.95 -4.48
CA PHE A 162 16.02 22.06 -4.84
C PHE A 162 15.94 23.16 -3.78
N LEU A 163 17.07 23.52 -3.17
CA LEU A 163 17.17 24.57 -2.14
C LEU A 163 16.06 24.47 -1.07
N PHE A 164 15.95 23.30 -0.43
CA PHE A 164 14.96 23.00 0.61
C PHE A 164 13.48 23.04 0.15
N ARG A 165 13.23 23.17 -1.15
CA ARG A 165 11.89 23.09 -1.73
C ARG A 165 11.72 21.79 -2.49
N ARG A 166 10.65 21.10 -2.18
CA ARG A 166 10.22 19.91 -2.89
C ARG A 166 9.36 20.30 -4.09
N ARG A 167 9.62 19.69 -5.24
CA ARG A 167 8.82 19.85 -6.45
C ARG A 167 8.41 18.46 -6.92
N VAL A 168 7.12 18.23 -6.96
CA VAL A 168 6.52 16.98 -7.46
C VAL A 168 5.85 17.28 -8.80
N ARG A 169 6.07 16.42 -9.80
CA ARG A 169 5.44 16.47 -11.11
C ARG A 169 4.91 15.11 -11.47
N PHE A 170 3.71 15.08 -12.04
CA PHE A 170 3.09 13.88 -12.59
C PHE A 170 3.10 13.97 -14.11
N GLN A 171 3.59 12.93 -14.80
CA GLN A 171 3.69 12.88 -16.25
C GLN A 171 3.07 11.58 -16.75
N PRO A 172 2.02 11.64 -17.62
CA PRO A 172 1.46 10.44 -18.23
C PRO A 172 2.55 9.68 -19.00
N LEU A 173 2.54 8.35 -18.89
CA LEU A 173 3.35 7.49 -19.73
C LEU A 173 2.76 7.46 -21.15
N THR A 174 3.61 7.67 -22.14
CA THR A 174 3.26 7.65 -23.58
C THR A 174 3.34 6.23 -24.14
#